data_f05ac153afc71d8cdf366155d0fd1f6a
#
_entry.id   f05ac153afc71d8cdf366155d0fd1f6a
#
_cell.length_a   1.000
_cell.length_b   1.000
_cell.length_c   1.000
_cell.angle_alpha   90.00
_cell.angle_beta   90.00
_cell.angle_gamma   90.00
#
_symmetry.space_group_name_H-M   'P 1'
#
loop_
_entity.id
_entity.type
_entity.pdbx_description
1 polymer ?
#
loop_
_entity_poly.entity_id
_entity_poly.type
_entity_poly.pdbx_seq_one_letter_code
_entity_poly.pdbx_strand_id
1 'polypeptide(L)'
;EMIPAISEQGVALFNDVFCEEGYFNVNDTRRILNTGIEYGLKPRMHADEFVDSGAAELAGEIGAFSADHLMAISEKGVESLVNNNVIGTLLPGTTFFLRKNTYAPARKLIDCGIDVALATDFNPGSSNIQSMPFIISLACLFMDLTVEEAFKAATYNGAKSLGLENQVGSVELGMKADLIIWDLDSLIDIPYYISNHPIQKVIKNGEIVFGA
;
A
#
# COMPACT_ATOMS: atom_id res chain seq x y z
N GLU A 1 24.84 -11.18 -5.08
CA GLU A 1 24.65 -11.83 -6.41
C GLU A 1 23.30 -11.48 -7.05
N MET A 2 22.15 -11.59 -6.34
CA MET A 2 20.82 -11.35 -6.93
C MET A 2 20.58 -9.89 -7.32
N ILE A 3 20.75 -8.95 -6.40
CA ILE A 3 20.44 -7.51 -6.62
C ILE A 3 21.21 -6.94 -7.81
N PRO A 4 22.54 -7.12 -7.93
CA PRO A 4 23.27 -6.67 -9.12
C PRO A 4 22.70 -7.22 -10.43
N ALA A 5 22.44 -8.53 -10.48
CA ALA A 5 21.94 -9.20 -11.68
C ALA A 5 20.51 -8.73 -12.08
N ILE A 6 19.66 -8.41 -11.10
CA ILE A 6 18.32 -7.88 -11.35
C ILE A 6 18.40 -6.42 -11.82
N SER A 7 19.30 -5.62 -11.22
CA SER A 7 19.52 -4.24 -11.64
C SER A 7 20.00 -4.16 -13.09
N GLU A 8 20.93 -5.03 -13.50
CA GLU A 8 21.42 -5.09 -14.87
C GLU A 8 20.33 -5.39 -15.91
N GLN A 9 19.24 -6.11 -15.51
CA GLN A 9 18.12 -6.36 -16.40
C GLN A 9 17.24 -5.11 -16.65
N GLY A 10 17.30 -4.12 -15.77
CA GLY A 10 16.55 -2.85 -15.89
C GLY A 10 15.03 -2.98 -15.80
N VAL A 11 14.50 -4.09 -15.28
CA VAL A 11 13.05 -4.34 -15.19
C VAL A 11 12.48 -4.09 -13.80
N ALA A 12 13.29 -4.17 -12.74
CA ALA A 12 12.89 -3.89 -11.38
C ALA A 12 13.12 -2.41 -11.03
N LEU A 13 12.17 -1.80 -10.36
CA LEU A 13 12.28 -0.43 -9.83
C LEU A 13 12.49 -0.41 -8.32
N PHE A 14 12.00 -1.44 -7.63
CA PHE A 14 12.04 -1.55 -6.18
C PHE A 14 12.72 -2.84 -5.75
N ASN A 15 13.30 -2.81 -4.56
CA ASN A 15 13.56 -4.01 -3.78
C ASN A 15 12.78 -3.92 -2.47
N ASP A 16 12.24 -5.05 -2.04
CA ASP A 16 11.36 -5.17 -0.88
C ASP A 16 11.88 -6.28 0.03
N VAL A 17 11.72 -6.11 1.34
CA VAL A 17 12.13 -7.08 2.35
C VAL A 17 11.05 -7.24 3.40
N PHE A 18 10.74 -8.47 3.77
CA PHE A 18 9.87 -8.77 4.90
C PHE A 18 10.67 -8.69 6.21
N CYS A 19 10.66 -7.51 6.82
CA CYS A 19 11.32 -7.23 8.08
C CYS A 19 10.40 -7.56 9.26
N GLU A 20 10.51 -8.77 9.78
CA GLU A 20 9.63 -9.27 10.84
C GLU A 20 10.34 -10.34 11.68
N GLU A 21 9.89 -10.57 12.91
CA GLU A 21 10.39 -11.66 13.74
C GLU A 21 10.22 -13.02 13.07
N GLY A 22 11.31 -13.82 13.01
CA GLY A 22 11.33 -15.11 12.33
C GLY A 22 11.61 -15.04 10.82
N TYR A 23 11.71 -13.84 10.25
CA TYR A 23 12.10 -13.59 8.85
C TYR A 23 13.40 -12.81 8.78
N PHE A 24 13.43 -11.62 8.14
CA PHE A 24 14.63 -10.79 8.15
C PHE A 24 14.59 -9.81 9.32
N ASN A 25 15.69 -9.73 10.07
CA ASN A 25 15.83 -8.72 11.13
C ASN A 25 16.22 -7.34 10.55
N VAL A 26 16.16 -6.30 11.37
CA VAL A 26 16.48 -4.91 10.99
C VAL A 26 17.87 -4.77 10.36
N ASN A 27 18.90 -5.46 10.88
CA ASN A 27 20.26 -5.36 10.35
C ASN A 27 20.39 -6.01 8.96
N ASP A 28 19.79 -7.18 8.76
CA ASP A 28 19.78 -7.86 7.46
C ASP A 28 18.97 -7.05 6.45
N THR A 29 17.81 -6.53 6.85
CA THR A 29 16.94 -5.67 6.03
C THR A 29 17.69 -4.42 5.58
N ARG A 30 18.35 -3.72 6.52
CA ARG A 30 19.18 -2.55 6.21
C ARG A 30 20.25 -2.86 5.17
N ARG A 31 20.96 -3.97 5.33
CA ARG A 31 22.00 -4.40 4.40
C ARG A 31 21.44 -4.67 3.00
N ILE A 32 20.32 -5.38 2.92
CA ILE A 32 19.66 -5.74 1.65
C ILE A 32 19.16 -4.49 0.93
N LEU A 33 18.44 -3.61 1.65
CA LEU A 33 17.86 -2.41 1.05
C LEU A 33 18.94 -1.39 0.64
N ASN A 34 19.99 -1.19 1.45
CA ASN A 34 21.12 -0.35 1.09
C ASN A 34 21.85 -0.87 -0.16
N THR A 35 22.03 -2.20 -0.26
CA THR A 35 22.56 -2.79 -1.50
C THR A 35 21.66 -2.47 -2.68
N GLY A 36 20.33 -2.55 -2.54
CA GLY A 36 19.41 -2.16 -3.61
C GLY A 36 19.59 -0.69 -4.04
N ILE A 37 19.70 0.21 -3.07
CA ILE A 37 19.92 1.64 -3.32
C ILE A 37 21.23 1.86 -4.09
N GLU A 38 22.33 1.19 -3.72
CA GLU A 38 23.61 1.25 -4.44
C GLU A 38 23.49 0.84 -5.91
N TYR A 39 22.56 -0.08 -6.22
CA TYR A 39 22.26 -0.54 -7.58
C TYR A 39 21.08 0.18 -8.24
N GLY A 40 20.61 1.29 -7.69
CA GLY A 40 19.56 2.14 -8.28
C GLY A 40 18.12 1.66 -8.05
N LEU A 41 17.90 0.67 -7.19
CA LEU A 41 16.56 0.23 -6.78
C LEU A 41 16.05 1.10 -5.62
N LYS A 42 14.74 1.35 -5.59
CA LYS A 42 14.07 2.08 -4.53
C LYS A 42 13.69 1.12 -3.40
N PRO A 43 13.95 1.47 -2.12
CA PRO A 43 13.62 0.60 -1.00
C PRO A 43 12.13 0.61 -0.68
N ARG A 44 11.57 -0.57 -0.41
CA ARG A 44 10.27 -0.82 0.21
C ARG A 44 10.44 -1.88 1.27
N MET A 45 9.49 -2.00 2.18
CA MET A 45 9.56 -3.07 3.16
C MET A 45 8.21 -3.38 3.80
N HIS A 46 7.97 -4.65 4.09
CA HIS A 46 6.97 -5.07 5.05
C HIS A 46 7.51 -4.74 6.44
N ALA A 47 6.74 -4.02 7.24
CA ALA A 47 7.21 -3.44 8.49
C ALA A 47 6.17 -3.62 9.60
N ASP A 48 6.62 -4.15 10.74
CA ASP A 48 5.84 -4.24 11.98
C ASP A 48 4.44 -4.84 11.74
N GLU A 49 4.39 -5.94 10.96
CA GLU A 49 3.12 -6.61 10.64
C GLU A 49 2.55 -7.30 11.88
N PHE A 50 3.35 -8.06 12.61
CA PHE A 50 2.89 -8.83 13.76
C PHE A 50 3.43 -8.32 15.09
N VAL A 51 4.68 -7.82 15.10
CA VAL A 51 5.33 -7.25 16.27
C VAL A 51 6.07 -5.97 15.91
N ASP A 52 6.21 -5.06 16.88
CA ASP A 52 7.11 -3.91 16.76
C ASP A 52 8.56 -4.40 16.76
N SER A 53 9.11 -4.55 15.56
CA SER A 53 10.50 -4.99 15.34
C SER A 53 11.47 -3.82 15.11
N GLY A 54 10.97 -2.57 15.09
CA GLY A 54 11.72 -1.37 14.68
C GLY A 54 11.84 -1.26 13.15
N ALA A 55 11.02 -2.00 12.40
CA ALA A 55 11.06 -1.98 10.95
C ALA A 55 10.55 -0.65 10.38
N ALA A 56 9.50 -0.06 10.96
CA ALA A 56 9.02 1.26 10.56
C ALA A 56 10.04 2.37 10.88
N GLU A 57 10.80 2.27 12.00
CA GLU A 57 11.91 3.18 12.27
C GLU A 57 12.97 3.09 11.17
N LEU A 58 13.36 1.86 10.79
CA LEU A 58 14.30 1.62 9.70
C LEU A 58 13.78 2.17 8.37
N ALA A 59 12.50 1.99 8.06
CA ALA A 59 11.90 2.50 6.82
C ALA A 59 12.09 4.01 6.68
N GLY A 60 11.86 4.77 7.76
CA GLY A 60 12.12 6.20 7.77
C GLY A 60 13.62 6.53 7.63
N GLU A 61 14.49 5.87 8.39
CA GLU A 61 15.95 6.11 8.35
C GLU A 61 16.57 5.94 6.97
N ILE A 62 16.12 4.95 6.19
CA ILE A 62 16.64 4.69 4.84
C ILE A 62 15.87 5.44 3.73
N GLY A 63 14.83 6.20 4.08
CA GLY A 63 13.98 6.88 3.13
C GLY A 63 13.23 5.91 2.20
N ALA A 64 12.61 4.89 2.79
CA ALA A 64 11.81 3.92 2.02
C ALA A 64 10.65 4.62 1.30
N PHE A 65 10.31 4.13 0.11
CA PHE A 65 9.14 4.60 -0.63
C PHE A 65 7.83 4.27 0.10
N SER A 66 7.78 3.08 0.69
CA SER A 66 6.62 2.58 1.42
C SER A 66 7.08 1.65 2.55
N ALA A 67 6.37 1.75 3.68
CA ALA A 67 6.36 0.78 4.75
C ALA A 67 4.98 0.14 4.78
N ASP A 68 4.94 -1.19 4.63
CA ASP A 68 3.71 -1.91 4.38
C ASP A 68 3.26 -2.65 5.65
N HIS A 69 1.94 -2.87 5.85
CA HIS A 69 1.24 -3.44 7.00
C HIS A 69 1.08 -2.50 8.21
N LEU A 70 2.11 -2.24 9.00
CA LEU A 70 2.14 -1.32 10.13
C LEU A 70 1.15 -1.62 11.27
N MET A 71 0.72 -2.89 11.44
CA MET A 71 -0.27 -3.26 12.46
C MET A 71 0.28 -3.07 13.89
N ALA A 72 1.58 -3.30 14.08
CA ALA A 72 2.26 -3.21 15.38
C ALA A 72 3.18 -1.98 15.51
N ILE A 73 3.03 -0.97 14.63
CA ILE A 73 3.91 0.21 14.58
C ILE A 73 3.96 0.95 15.91
N SER A 74 5.17 1.27 16.39
CA SER A 74 5.42 2.08 17.58
C SER A 74 5.27 3.59 17.32
N GLU A 75 5.25 4.39 18.40
CA GLU A 75 5.30 5.86 18.32
C GLU A 75 6.55 6.35 17.57
N LYS A 76 7.69 5.72 17.81
CA LYS A 76 8.95 6.07 17.14
C LYS A 76 8.90 5.71 15.65
N GLY A 77 8.27 4.58 15.30
CA GLY A 77 8.02 4.23 13.91
C GLY A 77 7.19 5.29 13.21
N VAL A 78 6.07 5.73 13.83
CA VAL A 78 5.24 6.82 13.30
C VAL A 78 6.06 8.10 13.11
N GLU A 79 6.81 8.52 14.11
CA GLU A 79 7.67 9.71 14.02
C GLU A 79 8.70 9.59 12.88
N SER A 80 9.32 8.43 12.74
CA SER A 80 10.31 8.17 11.68
C SER A 80 9.70 8.26 10.30
N LEU A 81 8.51 7.66 10.08
CA LEU A 81 7.80 7.73 8.80
C LEU A 81 7.38 9.17 8.45
N VAL A 82 6.85 9.93 9.42
CA VAL A 82 6.45 11.34 9.24
C VAL A 82 7.66 12.19 8.82
N ASN A 83 8.75 12.11 9.57
CA ASN A 83 9.94 12.94 9.36
C ASN A 83 10.60 12.69 8.00
N ASN A 84 10.38 11.53 7.41
CA ASN A 84 11.00 11.11 6.15
C ASN A 84 9.99 10.97 4.99
N ASN A 85 8.73 11.36 5.18
CA ASN A 85 7.66 11.31 4.18
C ASN A 85 7.45 9.91 3.59
N VAL A 86 7.61 8.86 4.38
CA VAL A 86 7.37 7.48 3.97
C VAL A 86 5.88 7.20 3.93
N ILE A 87 5.40 6.57 2.87
CA ILE A 87 3.99 6.20 2.72
C ILE A 87 3.70 4.93 3.51
N GLY A 88 2.61 4.92 4.27
CA GLY A 88 2.11 3.72 4.93
C GLY A 88 1.14 2.97 4.01
N THR A 89 1.54 1.82 3.44
CA THR A 89 0.61 0.99 2.67
C THR A 89 -0.06 -0.03 3.57
N LEU A 90 -1.36 0.12 3.80
CA LEU A 90 -2.12 -0.70 4.73
C LEU A 90 -2.87 -1.81 4.01
N LEU A 91 -2.89 -2.99 4.63
CA LEU A 91 -3.30 -4.24 4.01
C LEU A 91 -4.40 -4.93 4.85
N PRO A 92 -5.58 -4.30 5.01
CA PRO A 92 -6.64 -4.83 5.89
C PRO A 92 -7.17 -6.19 5.43
N GLY A 93 -6.97 -6.55 4.16
CA GLY A 93 -7.32 -7.87 3.63
C GLY A 93 -6.56 -8.99 4.31
N THR A 94 -5.27 -8.82 4.54
CA THR A 94 -4.41 -9.78 5.25
C THR A 94 -4.85 -9.95 6.71
N THR A 95 -5.07 -8.82 7.41
CA THR A 95 -5.60 -8.82 8.79
C THR A 95 -6.91 -9.61 8.89
N PHE A 96 -7.85 -9.35 7.96
CA PHE A 96 -9.13 -10.03 7.88
C PHE A 96 -8.97 -11.53 7.58
N PHE A 97 -8.21 -11.88 6.56
CA PHE A 97 -8.04 -13.27 6.09
C PHE A 97 -7.37 -14.15 7.14
N LEU A 98 -6.38 -13.61 7.85
CA LEU A 98 -5.68 -14.28 8.95
C LEU A 98 -6.47 -14.25 10.28
N ARG A 99 -7.69 -13.68 10.30
CA ARG A 99 -8.54 -13.56 11.49
C ARG A 99 -7.82 -12.86 12.66
N LYS A 100 -7.01 -11.85 12.36
CA LYS A 100 -6.40 -11.00 13.38
C LYS A 100 -7.42 -9.99 13.90
N ASN A 101 -7.30 -9.61 15.17
CA ASN A 101 -8.24 -8.68 15.80
C ASN A 101 -7.74 -7.22 15.78
N THR A 102 -6.45 -7.01 15.50
CA THR A 102 -5.83 -5.68 15.48
C THR A 102 -5.52 -5.30 14.04
N TYR A 103 -6.12 -4.21 13.58
CA TYR A 103 -5.81 -3.58 12.31
C TYR A 103 -4.75 -2.49 12.49
N ALA A 104 -4.08 -2.10 11.41
CA ALA A 104 -3.16 -0.98 11.44
C ALA A 104 -3.87 0.31 11.89
N PRO A 105 -3.23 1.16 12.69
CA PRO A 105 -3.85 2.35 13.28
C PRO A 105 -3.97 3.50 12.26
N ALA A 106 -4.72 3.28 11.18
CA ALA A 106 -4.79 4.17 10.02
C ALA A 106 -5.21 5.60 10.39
N ARG A 107 -6.23 5.75 11.26
CA ARG A 107 -6.67 7.07 11.71
C ARG A 107 -5.52 7.86 12.34
N LYS A 108 -4.76 7.22 13.23
CA LYS A 108 -3.59 7.82 13.86
C LYS A 108 -2.52 8.21 12.82
N LEU A 109 -2.22 7.32 11.88
CA LEU A 109 -1.23 7.57 10.83
C LEU A 109 -1.59 8.81 10.01
N ILE A 110 -2.86 8.91 9.58
CA ILE A 110 -3.38 10.05 8.84
C ILE A 110 -3.32 11.33 9.67
N ASP A 111 -3.76 11.28 10.92
CA ASP A 111 -3.76 12.44 11.83
C ASP A 111 -2.34 12.94 12.14
N CYS A 112 -1.34 12.05 12.10
CA CYS A 112 0.08 12.40 12.19
C CYS A 112 0.67 12.92 10.86
N GLY A 113 -0.08 12.90 9.76
CA GLY A 113 0.36 13.43 8.47
C GLY A 113 1.02 12.40 7.54
N ILE A 114 0.91 11.11 7.84
CA ILE A 114 1.38 10.04 6.93
C ILE A 114 0.36 9.87 5.80
N ASP A 115 0.82 9.89 4.57
CA ASP A 115 0.01 9.47 3.43
C ASP A 115 -0.22 7.95 3.50
N VAL A 116 -1.49 7.57 3.66
CA VAL A 116 -1.90 6.16 3.71
C VAL A 116 -2.32 5.70 2.33
N ALA A 117 -1.77 4.58 1.87
CA ALA A 117 -2.22 3.82 0.71
C ALA A 117 -2.92 2.52 1.13
N LEU A 118 -3.77 1.97 0.28
CA LEU A 118 -4.44 0.68 0.47
C LEU A 118 -4.09 -0.28 -0.67
N ALA A 119 -3.89 -1.55 -0.33
CA ALA A 119 -3.67 -2.62 -1.30
C ALA A 119 -4.31 -3.93 -0.83
N THR A 120 -4.44 -4.90 -1.74
CA THR A 120 -5.08 -6.20 -1.46
C THR A 120 -4.14 -7.18 -0.75
N ASP A 121 -2.83 -7.00 -0.94
CA ASP A 121 -1.83 -8.01 -0.57
C ASP A 121 -2.17 -9.40 -1.14
N PHE A 122 -2.69 -9.45 -2.36
CA PHE A 122 -3.14 -10.71 -2.94
C PHE A 122 -1.98 -11.71 -3.08
N ASN A 123 -2.04 -12.75 -2.27
CA ASN A 123 -1.06 -13.83 -2.29
C ASN A 123 -1.70 -15.13 -1.77
N PRO A 124 -1.13 -16.32 -2.09
CA PRO A 124 -1.72 -17.60 -1.68
C PRO A 124 -1.57 -17.91 -0.17
N GLY A 125 -0.71 -17.21 0.54
CA GLY A 125 -0.39 -17.50 1.95
C GLY A 125 -1.28 -16.77 2.95
N SER A 126 -1.44 -15.47 2.80
CA SER A 126 -2.02 -14.61 3.83
C SER A 126 -3.21 -13.76 3.37
N SER A 127 -3.48 -13.64 2.05
CA SER A 127 -4.61 -12.85 1.55
C SER A 127 -5.07 -13.31 0.18
N ASN A 128 -6.08 -14.15 0.11
CA ASN A 128 -6.71 -14.54 -1.17
C ASN A 128 -7.86 -13.59 -1.54
N ILE A 129 -7.59 -12.26 -1.46
CA ILE A 129 -8.58 -11.21 -1.72
C ILE A 129 -8.09 -10.34 -2.88
N GLN A 130 -8.86 -10.27 -3.97
CA GLN A 130 -8.54 -9.49 -5.17
C GLN A 130 -9.39 -8.21 -5.31
N SER A 131 -10.37 -8.01 -4.42
CA SER A 131 -11.35 -6.94 -4.53
C SER A 131 -10.90 -5.68 -3.82
N MET A 132 -10.45 -4.66 -4.53
CA MET A 132 -10.17 -3.34 -3.94
C MET A 132 -11.40 -2.67 -3.32
N PRO A 133 -12.64 -2.79 -3.88
CA PRO A 133 -13.82 -2.31 -3.18
C PRO A 133 -14.03 -2.95 -1.80
N PHE A 134 -13.72 -4.23 -1.66
CA PHE A 134 -13.78 -4.91 -0.37
C PHE A 134 -12.69 -4.39 0.60
N ILE A 135 -11.48 -4.10 0.09
CA ILE A 135 -10.41 -3.47 0.90
C ILE A 135 -10.86 -2.09 1.40
N ILE A 136 -11.48 -1.28 0.54
CA ILE A 136 -12.07 0.02 0.92
C ILE A 136 -13.11 -0.16 2.02
N SER A 137 -14.00 -1.16 1.90
CA SER A 137 -14.99 -1.47 2.95
C SER A 137 -14.33 -1.81 4.28
N LEU A 138 -13.30 -2.66 4.27
CA LEU A 138 -12.55 -3.00 5.49
C LEU A 138 -11.88 -1.78 6.12
N ALA A 139 -11.30 -0.89 5.32
CA ALA A 139 -10.66 0.33 5.80
C ALA A 139 -11.68 1.28 6.47
N CYS A 140 -12.88 1.44 5.89
CA CYS A 140 -13.94 2.24 6.49
C CYS A 140 -14.50 1.60 7.77
N LEU A 141 -14.67 0.27 7.80
CA LEU A 141 -15.34 -0.42 8.90
C LEU A 141 -14.43 -0.70 10.12
N PHE A 142 -13.13 -0.90 9.89
CA PHE A 142 -12.21 -1.38 10.92
C PHE A 142 -10.99 -0.50 11.17
N MET A 143 -10.79 0.54 10.35
CA MET A 143 -9.61 1.39 10.45
C MET A 143 -9.96 2.88 10.54
N ASP A 144 -11.24 3.22 10.71
CA ASP A 144 -11.77 4.57 10.90
C ASP A 144 -11.41 5.55 9.78
N LEU A 145 -11.32 5.07 8.53
CA LEU A 145 -11.19 5.93 7.36
C LEU A 145 -12.58 6.43 6.92
N THR A 146 -12.66 7.70 6.53
CA THR A 146 -13.80 8.16 5.75
C THR A 146 -13.79 7.53 4.36
N VAL A 147 -14.93 7.58 3.67
CA VAL A 147 -15.03 7.02 2.30
C VAL A 147 -14.04 7.73 1.37
N GLU A 148 -13.93 9.04 1.45
CA GLU A 148 -13.03 9.85 0.64
C GLU A 148 -11.56 9.51 0.91
N GLU A 149 -11.18 9.34 2.19
CA GLU A 149 -9.82 8.93 2.57
C GLU A 149 -9.49 7.54 2.04
N ALA A 150 -10.41 6.59 2.16
CA ALA A 150 -10.22 5.23 1.67
C ALA A 150 -10.10 5.19 0.13
N PHE A 151 -10.88 6.01 -0.58
CA PHE A 151 -10.75 6.18 -2.03
C PHE A 151 -9.41 6.81 -2.43
N LYS A 152 -9.02 7.90 -1.79
CA LYS A 152 -7.72 8.53 -2.02
C LYS A 152 -6.59 7.54 -1.74
N ALA A 153 -6.69 6.75 -0.67
CA ALA A 153 -5.71 5.72 -0.32
C ALA A 153 -5.61 4.60 -1.37
N ALA A 154 -6.75 4.20 -1.95
CA ALA A 154 -6.81 3.15 -2.98
C ALA A 154 -6.44 3.64 -4.40
N THR A 155 -6.36 4.95 -4.63
CA THR A 155 -6.11 5.54 -5.96
C THR A 155 -4.85 6.41 -5.98
N TYR A 156 -4.95 7.69 -5.62
CA TYR A 156 -3.85 8.64 -5.68
C TYR A 156 -2.66 8.23 -4.79
N ASN A 157 -2.91 7.89 -3.53
CA ASN A 157 -1.84 7.48 -2.63
C ASN A 157 -1.26 6.10 -3.02
N GLY A 158 -2.09 5.20 -3.57
CA GLY A 158 -1.62 3.95 -4.18
C GLY A 158 -0.65 4.21 -5.33
N ALA A 159 -0.97 5.15 -6.22
CA ALA A 159 -0.06 5.57 -7.29
C ALA A 159 1.21 6.21 -6.72
N LYS A 160 1.08 7.07 -5.70
CA LYS A 160 2.19 7.74 -5.04
C LYS A 160 3.15 6.74 -4.39
N SER A 161 2.65 5.66 -3.76
CA SER A 161 3.48 4.59 -3.18
C SER A 161 4.34 3.83 -4.21
N LEU A 162 4.03 4.03 -5.50
CA LEU A 162 4.77 3.46 -6.63
C LEU A 162 5.56 4.51 -7.42
N GLY A 163 5.48 5.80 -7.03
CA GLY A 163 6.07 6.93 -7.77
C GLY A 163 5.39 7.17 -9.13
N LEU A 164 4.10 6.87 -9.22
CA LEU A 164 3.29 6.99 -10.45
C LEU A 164 2.20 8.05 -10.35
N GLU A 165 2.17 8.87 -9.29
CA GLU A 165 1.14 9.89 -9.02
C GLU A 165 1.01 10.96 -10.10
N ASN A 166 2.05 11.14 -10.92
CA ASN A 166 2.03 12.03 -12.07
C ASN A 166 1.55 11.36 -13.38
N GLN A 167 1.14 10.10 -13.31
CA GLN A 167 0.69 9.32 -14.47
C GLN A 167 -0.71 8.73 -14.29
N VAL A 168 -1.02 8.25 -13.09
CA VAL A 168 -2.29 7.56 -12.74
C VAL A 168 -2.71 7.92 -11.32
N GLY A 169 -3.93 7.53 -10.93
CA GLY A 169 -4.45 7.68 -9.57
C GLY A 169 -5.35 8.90 -9.36
N SER A 170 -5.41 9.84 -10.32
CA SER A 170 -6.35 10.95 -10.35
C SER A 170 -6.95 11.15 -11.74
N VAL A 171 -8.05 11.91 -11.81
CA VAL A 171 -8.73 12.27 -13.07
C VAL A 171 -8.37 13.72 -13.39
N GLU A 172 -7.25 13.90 -14.07
CA GLU A 172 -6.70 15.22 -14.42
C GLU A 172 -6.19 15.24 -15.87
N LEU A 173 -6.09 16.46 -16.44
CA LEU A 173 -5.52 16.62 -17.79
C LEU A 173 -4.07 16.15 -17.84
N GLY A 174 -3.76 15.32 -18.83
CA GLY A 174 -2.42 14.76 -19.02
C GLY A 174 -2.16 13.43 -18.33
N MET A 175 -3.06 12.99 -17.45
CA MET A 175 -3.00 11.67 -16.81
C MET A 175 -3.45 10.57 -17.79
N LYS A 176 -2.97 9.35 -17.58
CA LYS A 176 -3.49 8.17 -18.29
C LYS A 176 -4.94 7.94 -17.91
N ALA A 177 -5.77 7.64 -18.90
CA ALA A 177 -7.17 7.29 -18.65
C ALA A 177 -7.29 5.84 -18.17
N ASP A 178 -6.98 5.62 -16.89
CA ASP A 178 -7.23 4.39 -16.15
C ASP A 178 -8.43 4.65 -15.24
N LEU A 179 -9.64 4.27 -15.68
CA LEU A 179 -10.90 4.69 -15.08
C LEU A 179 -11.82 3.50 -14.83
N ILE A 180 -12.62 3.60 -13.78
CA ILE A 180 -13.75 2.68 -13.55
C ILE A 180 -15.04 3.50 -13.57
N ILE A 181 -16.00 3.07 -14.37
CA ILE A 181 -17.36 3.61 -14.39
C ILE A 181 -18.24 2.64 -13.60
N TRP A 182 -18.89 3.20 -12.57
CA TRP A 182 -19.77 2.45 -11.68
C TRP A 182 -21.24 2.73 -12.01
N ASP A 183 -22.09 1.72 -11.86
CA ASP A 183 -23.55 1.88 -11.85
C ASP A 183 -24.03 2.11 -10.41
N LEU A 184 -23.63 3.23 -9.86
CA LEU A 184 -23.89 3.66 -8.47
C LEU A 184 -24.17 5.17 -8.44
N ASP A 185 -25.00 5.60 -7.52
CA ASP A 185 -25.36 7.01 -7.35
C ASP A 185 -24.34 7.81 -6.53
N SER A 186 -23.57 7.12 -5.67
CA SER A 186 -22.64 7.77 -4.73
C SER A 186 -21.42 6.91 -4.45
N LEU A 187 -20.28 7.54 -4.12
CA LEU A 187 -19.07 6.84 -3.68
C LEU A 187 -19.29 6.02 -2.40
N ILE A 188 -20.21 6.45 -1.52
CA ILE A 188 -20.53 5.73 -0.28
C ILE A 188 -21.14 4.35 -0.54
N ASP A 189 -21.74 4.15 -1.70
CA ASP A 189 -22.35 2.87 -2.07
C ASP A 189 -21.30 1.77 -2.27
N ILE A 190 -20.07 2.13 -2.63
CA ILE A 190 -18.98 1.16 -2.85
C ILE A 190 -18.61 0.43 -1.55
N PRO A 191 -18.25 1.09 -0.42
CA PRO A 191 -18.00 0.38 0.82
C PRO A 191 -19.27 -0.16 1.48
N TYR A 192 -20.46 0.37 1.15
CA TYR A 192 -21.72 -0.08 1.71
C TYR A 192 -22.17 -1.44 1.14
N TYR A 193 -22.05 -1.64 -0.17
CA TYR A 193 -22.41 -2.91 -0.83
C TYR A 193 -21.21 -3.86 -0.89
N ILE A 194 -20.82 -4.44 0.24
CA ILE A 194 -19.60 -5.25 0.41
C ILE A 194 -19.45 -6.40 -0.61
N SER A 195 -20.55 -6.99 -1.07
CA SER A 195 -20.53 -8.19 -1.93
C SER A 195 -20.97 -7.93 -3.37
N ASN A 196 -21.46 -6.74 -3.68
CA ASN A 196 -21.95 -6.39 -5.00
C ASN A 196 -21.33 -5.07 -5.46
N HIS A 197 -20.47 -5.17 -6.46
CA HIS A 197 -19.77 -4.03 -7.02
C HIS A 197 -20.16 -3.88 -8.48
N PRO A 198 -21.23 -3.13 -8.79
CA PRO A 198 -21.74 -2.98 -10.15
C PRO A 198 -20.80 -2.08 -10.97
N ILE A 199 -19.75 -2.68 -11.48
CA ILE A 199 -18.82 -2.03 -12.43
C ILE A 199 -19.47 -2.07 -13.80
N GLN A 200 -19.73 -0.91 -14.37
CA GLN A 200 -20.28 -0.78 -15.71
C GLN A 200 -19.17 -0.89 -16.76
N LYS A 201 -18.05 -0.18 -16.56
CA LYS A 201 -16.90 -0.22 -17.49
C LYS A 201 -15.58 -0.09 -16.76
N VAL A 202 -14.56 -0.74 -17.32
CA VAL A 202 -13.15 -0.49 -16.96
C VAL A 202 -12.42 0.01 -18.20
N ILE A 203 -11.73 1.11 -18.06
CA ILE A 203 -10.93 1.75 -19.10
C ILE A 203 -9.47 1.69 -18.66
N LYS A 204 -8.59 1.22 -19.53
CA LYS A 204 -7.15 1.14 -19.32
C LYS A 204 -6.41 1.84 -20.46
N ASN A 205 -5.59 2.85 -20.14
CA ASN A 205 -4.91 3.70 -21.13
C ASN A 205 -5.86 4.26 -22.22
N GLY A 206 -7.11 4.60 -21.84
CA GLY A 206 -8.12 5.12 -22.75
C GLY A 206 -8.91 4.05 -23.53
N GLU A 207 -8.60 2.77 -23.39
CA GLU A 207 -9.30 1.66 -24.05
C GLU A 207 -10.25 0.94 -23.08
N ILE A 208 -11.46 0.62 -23.53
CA ILE A 208 -12.42 -0.18 -22.74
C ILE A 208 -11.93 -1.62 -22.72
N VAL A 209 -11.59 -2.12 -21.51
CA VAL A 209 -11.13 -3.50 -21.29
C VAL A 209 -12.18 -4.39 -20.64
N PHE A 210 -13.26 -3.80 -20.11
CA PHE A 210 -14.40 -4.49 -19.52
C PHE A 210 -15.67 -3.63 -19.68
N GLY A 211 -16.79 -4.27 -19.95
CA GLY A 211 -18.08 -3.62 -20.24
C GLY A 211 -18.14 -3.11 -21.68
N ALA A 212 -19.30 -3.34 -22.37
CA ALA A 212 -19.50 -2.89 -23.75
C ALA A 212 -20.08 -1.47 -23.80
#